data_887d88aeb0467762060eb24339b021be
#
_entry.id   887d88aeb0467762060eb24339b021be
#
_cell.length_a   1.000
_cell.length_b   1.000
_cell.length_c   1.000
_cell.angle_alpha   90.00
_cell.angle_beta   90.00
_cell.angle_gamma   90.00
#
_symmetry.space_group_name_H-M   'P 1'
#
loop_
_entity.id
_entity.type
_entity.pdbx_description
1 polymer ?
#
loop_
_entity_poly.entity_id
_entity_poly.type
_entity_poly.pdbx_seq_one_letter_code
_entity_poly.pdbx_strand_id
1 'polypeptide(L)'
;GCLEFIREGLYHGHPVALLIWRHSRKEFREDNWHWVTITGYDEEREILIWSNCGEREEIPVKVLLDDSARYYIGLVRFEEKN
;
A
#
# COMPACT_ATOMS: atom_id res chain seq x y z
N GLY A 1 -9.92 9.27 -0.08
CA GLY A 1 -9.62 7.99 0.59
C GLY A 1 -8.20 7.53 0.35
N CYS A 2 -7.83 6.41 0.97
CA CYS A 2 -6.47 5.87 0.88
C CYS A 2 -6.06 5.54 -0.56
N LEU A 3 -6.94 4.92 -1.34
CA LEU A 3 -6.63 4.55 -2.72
C LEU A 3 -6.38 5.78 -3.59
N GLU A 4 -7.17 6.83 -3.41
CA GLU A 4 -6.99 8.07 -4.15
C GLU A 4 -5.64 8.72 -3.84
N PHE A 5 -5.23 8.71 -2.58
CA PHE A 5 -3.94 9.22 -2.15
C PHE A 5 -2.80 8.45 -2.83
N ILE A 6 -2.90 7.13 -2.88
CA ILE A 6 -1.91 6.27 -3.52
C ILE A 6 -1.85 6.55 -5.03
N ARG A 7 -3.00 6.55 -5.70
CA ARG A 7 -3.07 6.78 -7.14
C ARG A 7 -2.52 8.15 -7.52
N GLU A 8 -2.86 9.18 -6.77
CA GLU A 8 -2.38 10.52 -7.02
C GLU A 8 -0.86 10.62 -6.87
N GLY A 9 -0.32 10.01 -5.83
CA GLY A 9 1.13 9.96 -5.64
C GLY A 9 1.83 9.27 -6.80
N LEU A 10 1.34 8.09 -7.19
CA LEU A 10 1.93 7.33 -8.29
C LEU A 10 1.80 8.06 -9.64
N TYR A 11 0.68 8.72 -9.86
CA TYR A 11 0.46 9.50 -11.09
C TYR A 11 1.52 10.59 -11.25
N HIS A 12 1.94 11.22 -10.15
CA HIS A 12 2.98 12.24 -10.15
C HIS A 12 4.39 11.67 -10.02
N GLY A 13 4.55 10.36 -10.08
CA GLY A 13 5.86 9.73 -9.95
C GLY A 13 6.42 9.72 -8.54
N HIS A 14 5.57 9.88 -7.52
CA HIS A 14 5.98 9.89 -6.13
C HIS A 14 5.71 8.53 -5.48
N PRO A 15 6.73 7.82 -5.01
CA PRO A 15 6.52 6.57 -4.28
C PRO A 15 5.70 6.82 -3.02
N VAL A 16 4.88 5.85 -2.64
CA VAL A 16 4.05 5.93 -1.45
C VAL A 16 4.51 4.86 -0.46
N ALA A 17 4.92 5.27 0.73
CA ALA A 17 5.23 4.34 1.80
C ALA A 17 3.94 3.97 2.53
N LEU A 18 3.75 2.69 2.76
CA LEU A 18 2.63 2.17 3.52
C LEU A 18 3.16 1.55 4.80
N LEU A 19 2.70 2.05 5.93
CA LEU A 19 2.97 1.43 7.22
C LEU A 19 1.75 0.59 7.60
N ILE A 20 1.96 -0.70 7.77
CA ILE A 20 0.94 -1.61 8.26
C ILE A 20 1.17 -1.77 9.76
N TRP A 21 0.34 -1.08 10.57
CA TRP A 21 0.42 -1.20 12.03
C TRP A 21 -0.18 -2.53 12.48
N ARG A 22 -1.35 -2.85 11.92
CA ARG A 22 -2.08 -4.06 12.27
C ARG A 22 -3.11 -4.34 11.17
N HIS A 23 -3.25 -5.60 10.78
CA HIS A 23 -4.27 -6.00 9.84
C HIS A 23 -4.77 -7.40 10.22
N SER A 24 -6.09 -7.58 10.27
CA SER A 24 -6.69 -8.84 10.71
C SER A 24 -6.69 -9.94 9.65
N ARG A 25 -6.46 -9.59 8.38
CA ARG A 25 -6.42 -10.61 7.34
C ARG A 25 -5.15 -11.45 7.43
N LYS A 26 -5.30 -12.74 7.14
CA LYS A 26 -4.18 -13.68 7.21
C LYS A 26 -3.03 -13.33 6.26
N GLU A 27 -3.34 -12.64 5.15
CA GLU A 27 -2.34 -12.20 4.18
C GLU A 27 -1.32 -11.24 4.79
N PHE A 28 -1.68 -10.56 5.88
CA PHE A 28 -0.84 -9.58 6.56
C PHE A 28 -0.42 -10.02 7.96
N ARG A 29 -0.53 -11.31 8.27
CA ARG A 29 -0.26 -11.82 9.63
C ARG A 29 1.15 -11.49 10.12
N GLU A 30 2.14 -11.51 9.22
CA GLU A 30 3.53 -11.26 9.56
C GLU A 30 3.96 -9.81 9.31
N ASP A 31 3.03 -8.95 8.85
CA ASP A 31 3.36 -7.60 8.42
C ASP A 31 2.98 -6.53 9.46
N ASN A 32 2.73 -6.91 10.72
CA ASN A 32 2.45 -5.95 11.79
C ASN A 32 3.66 -5.05 12.03
N TRP A 33 3.43 -3.71 12.10
CA TRP A 33 4.50 -2.71 12.24
C TRP A 33 5.52 -2.77 11.11
N HIS A 34 5.03 -3.03 9.92
CA HIS A 34 5.89 -3.25 8.75
C HIS A 34 5.67 -2.16 7.69
N TRP A 35 6.78 -1.69 7.11
CA TRP A 35 6.74 -0.73 6.02
C TRP A 35 6.92 -1.41 4.67
N VAL A 36 6.12 -1.01 3.70
CA VAL A 36 6.33 -1.39 2.29
C VAL A 36 6.29 -0.12 1.43
N THR A 37 6.91 -0.17 0.27
CA THR A 37 6.90 0.96 -0.67
C THR A 37 6.03 0.60 -1.86
N ILE A 38 4.93 1.33 -2.02
CA ILE A 38 4.02 1.12 -3.16
C ILE A 38 4.63 1.80 -4.38
N THR A 39 4.85 1.01 -5.43
CA THR A 39 5.52 1.46 -6.66
C THR A 39 4.61 1.44 -7.88
N GLY A 40 3.44 0.82 -7.81
CA GLY A 40 2.52 0.75 -8.93
C GLY A 40 1.11 0.37 -8.54
N TYR A 41 0.22 0.56 -9.50
CA TYR A 41 -1.19 0.20 -9.36
C TYR A 41 -1.71 -0.28 -10.72
N ASP A 42 -2.27 -1.47 -10.76
CA ASP A 42 -2.92 -2.02 -11.95
C ASP A 42 -4.42 -1.76 -11.84
N GLU A 43 -4.91 -0.79 -12.61
CA GLU A 43 -6.32 -0.39 -12.53
C GLU A 43 -7.29 -1.46 -13.03
N GLU A 44 -6.88 -2.24 -14.03
CA GLU A 44 -7.76 -3.28 -14.57
C GLU A 44 -8.00 -4.41 -13.59
N ARG A 45 -6.94 -4.83 -12.89
CA ARG A 45 -7.04 -5.93 -11.93
C ARG A 45 -7.24 -5.44 -10.49
N GLU A 46 -7.19 -4.12 -10.28
CA GLU A 46 -7.29 -3.50 -8.94
C GLU A 46 -6.27 -4.09 -7.98
N ILE A 47 -5.01 -4.10 -8.41
CA ILE A 47 -3.89 -4.67 -7.65
C ILE A 47 -2.85 -3.59 -7.39
N LEU A 48 -2.44 -3.48 -6.11
CA LEU A 48 -1.30 -2.66 -5.72
C LEU A 48 -0.01 -3.47 -5.88
N ILE A 49 1.02 -2.80 -6.36
CA ILE A 49 2.35 -3.39 -6.51
C ILE A 49 3.26 -2.68 -5.54
N TRP A 50 3.96 -3.42 -4.70
CA TRP A 50 4.88 -2.82 -3.75
C TRP A 50 6.18 -3.62 -3.59
N SER A 51 7.18 -2.94 -3.01
CA SER A 51 8.45 -3.56 -2.64
C SER A 51 8.45 -3.81 -1.14
N ASN A 52 8.68 -5.05 -0.76
CA ASN A 52 8.74 -5.48 0.63
C ASN A 52 10.10 -6.13 0.87
N CYS A 53 11.00 -5.42 1.57
CA CYS A 53 12.35 -5.88 1.84
C CYS A 53 13.11 -6.30 0.56
N GLY A 54 12.91 -5.54 -0.52
CA GLY A 54 13.54 -5.82 -1.81
C GLY A 54 12.79 -6.79 -2.71
N GLU A 55 11.69 -7.35 -2.23
CA GLU A 55 10.88 -8.27 -3.02
C GLU A 55 9.62 -7.55 -3.55
N ARG A 56 9.33 -7.78 -4.83
CA ARG A 56 8.13 -7.25 -5.46
C ARG A 56 6.93 -8.14 -5.10
N GLU A 57 5.89 -7.50 -4.59
CA GLU A 57 4.64 -8.19 -4.25
C GLU A 57 3.45 -7.52 -4.92
N GLU A 58 2.41 -8.30 -5.21
CA GLU A 58 1.15 -7.82 -5.77
C GLU A 58 0.01 -8.13 -4.79
N ILE A 59 -0.72 -7.11 -4.36
CA ILE A 59 -1.79 -7.25 -3.38
C ILE A 59 -3.08 -6.65 -3.93
N PRO A 60 -4.18 -7.41 -3.97
CA PRO A 60 -5.47 -6.85 -4.37
C PRO A 60 -5.89 -5.74 -3.41
N VAL A 61 -6.35 -4.62 -3.97
CA VAL A 61 -6.80 -3.47 -3.17
C VAL A 61 -7.87 -3.90 -2.17
N LYS A 62 -8.80 -4.74 -2.58
CA LYS A 62 -9.89 -5.20 -1.70
C LYS A 62 -9.42 -6.03 -0.52
N VAL A 63 -8.21 -6.58 -0.58
CA VAL A 63 -7.62 -7.30 0.54
C VAL A 63 -7.04 -6.32 1.55
N LEU A 64 -6.29 -5.33 1.08
CA LEU A 64 -5.70 -4.30 1.95
C LEU A 64 -6.77 -3.41 2.58
N LEU A 65 -7.75 -2.97 1.78
CA LEU A 65 -8.80 -2.04 2.21
C LEU A 65 -10.13 -2.77 2.44
N ASP A 66 -10.08 -3.97 3.03
CA ASP A 66 -11.25 -4.80 3.28
C ASP A 66 -12.08 -4.21 4.44
N ASP A 67 -13.28 -3.71 4.12
CA ASP A 67 -14.16 -3.10 5.11
C ASP A 67 -14.60 -4.05 6.22
N SER A 68 -14.55 -5.35 5.97
CA SER A 68 -14.89 -6.35 6.99
C SER A 68 -13.72 -6.69 7.90
N ALA A 69 -12.52 -6.27 7.56
CA ALA A 69 -11.32 -6.49 8.36
C ALA A 69 -11.07 -5.33 9.32
N ARG A 70 -10.32 -5.61 10.39
CA ARG A 70 -9.83 -4.55 11.28
C ARG A 70 -8.39 -4.27 10.89
N TYR A 71 -8.10 -3.01 10.57
CA TYR A 71 -6.74 -2.64 10.21
C TYR A 71 -6.44 -1.20 10.60
N TYR A 72 -5.14 -0.96 10.83
CA TYR A 72 -4.59 0.38 11.06
C TYR A 72 -3.40 0.52 10.12
N ILE A 73 -3.50 1.44 9.19
CA ILE A 73 -2.43 1.69 8.22
C ILE A 73 -2.14 3.18 8.14
N GLY A 74 -0.92 3.52 7.76
CA GLY A 74 -0.52 4.90 7.51
C GLY A 74 0.12 5.02 6.14
N LEU A 75 -0.06 6.15 5.48
CA LEU A 75 0.46 6.41 4.16
C LEU A 75 1.30 7.67 4.16
N VAL A 76 2.46 7.63 3.52
CA VAL A 76 3.35 8.77 3.36
C VAL A 76 3.81 8.85 1.91
N ARG A 77 3.66 10.01 1.29
CA ARG A 77 4.20 10.26 -0.05
C ARG A 77 5.57 10.91 0.06
N PHE A 78 6.49 10.46 -0.78
CA PHE A 78 7.79 11.09 -0.90
C PHE A 78 7.77 12.04 -2.09
N GLU A 79 7.89 13.33 -1.81
CA GLU A 79 7.92 14.37 -2.82
C GLU A 79 9.30 15.00 -2.86
N GLU A 80 9.81 15.24 -4.08
CA GLU A 80 11.07 15.96 -4.22
C GLU A 80 10.84 17.42 -3.89
N LYS A 81 11.71 17.98 -3.06
CA LYS A 81 11.74 19.40 -2.79
C LYS A 81 12.76 20.05 -3.72
N ASN A 82 12.27 20.91 -4.57
CA ASN A 82 13.14 21.71 -5.43
C ASN A 82 13.53 23.00 -4.73
#